data_4dcb8b584bb5586585e2beac3f6f035d
#
_entry.id   4dcb8b584bb5586585e2beac3f6f035d
#
_cell.length_a   1.000
_cell.length_b   1.000
_cell.length_c   1.000
_cell.angle_alpha   90.00
_cell.angle_beta   90.00
_cell.angle_gamma   90.00
#
_symmetry.space_group_name_H-M   'P 1'
#
loop_
_entity.id
_entity.type
_entity.pdbx_description
1 polymer ?
#
loop_
_entity_poly.entity_id
_entity_poly.type
_entity_poly.pdbx_seq_one_letter_code
_entity_poly.pdbx_strand_id
1 'polypeptide(L)'
;MKYIFSFFFIISILLSSCSSKQQKNERPNILFIMSDDHAYQAISAYDDRLIQTPNIDRIANEGMLFHNASVTNSICAPSRAVILTGKHSHLNGKIDNHAKFDDSQITFPQLFQDAGYQTAMFGKLHFGNNPKGVDDFLILPGQGSYINPKFIGKDSDTIITGYVTDIITDVTLDWLDKKRDKEKPFMMMYLHKAPHRAWWPSPEKFAEFYEKKFPEPKTLFDDYSGRGTAAKTAEMNILTHMQYMHDSKVRPETIKEMGKVEPEIVYIKGDGSLMRPTEQGFYRPFGRANQEQKKLYDVTLDKISKDFKENWPTMNDKEKMQWKFQRYMQDYLATISSVDDNVGRVLDYLDKTGLDENTIVVYTSDQGFYLGEHGWFDKRFIYDESFKTPLMIKWPNKIKAGTTNDEMVQNLDFAQTFLEAAMIDAPLDMQGESLIPLLTGNTEIWDREAVYYHYYEYPSVHMAKRHYGIVNKEFKLVHFYYDIDEWELYDRLNDPNEMNNVYNDPKYKDEVEKLTDELKEMRIKYKDSEELDNSFIYKN
;
A
#
# COMPACT_ATOMS: atom_id res chain seq x y z
N MET A 1 -6.69 -100.22 7.63
CA MET A 1 -6.62 -99.25 6.54
C MET A 1 -7.22 -97.92 6.99
N LYS A 2 -6.39 -96.95 7.33
CA LYS A 2 -6.79 -95.61 7.80
C LYS A 2 -6.24 -94.59 6.81
N TYR A 3 -7.08 -93.85 6.10
CA TYR A 3 -6.69 -92.78 5.23
C TYR A 3 -6.63 -91.49 6.06
N ILE A 4 -5.44 -90.81 6.01
CA ILE A 4 -5.19 -89.51 6.58
C ILE A 4 -5.35 -88.49 5.45
N PHE A 5 -6.35 -87.58 5.54
CA PHE A 5 -6.49 -86.45 4.64
C PHE A 5 -5.69 -85.27 5.24
N SER A 6 -4.65 -84.85 4.52
CA SER A 6 -3.93 -83.61 4.83
C SER A 6 -4.61 -82.43 4.20
N PHE A 7 -5.08 -81.51 5.02
CA PHE A 7 -5.68 -80.25 4.56
C PHE A 7 -4.58 -79.19 4.44
N PHE A 8 -4.23 -78.78 3.22
CA PHE A 8 -3.31 -77.65 3.01
C PHE A 8 -4.09 -76.33 3.11
N PHE A 9 -3.79 -75.54 4.15
CA PHE A 9 -4.34 -74.21 4.33
C PHE A 9 -3.41 -73.20 3.60
N ILE A 10 -3.84 -72.67 2.44
CA ILE A 10 -3.14 -71.61 1.72
C ILE A 10 -3.51 -70.29 2.36
N ILE A 11 -2.61 -69.69 3.15
CA ILE A 11 -2.73 -68.34 3.67
C ILE A 11 -2.33 -67.35 2.57
N SER A 12 -3.30 -66.73 1.90
CA SER A 12 -3.10 -65.59 1.02
C SER A 12 -2.78 -64.34 1.86
N ILE A 13 -1.53 -63.96 1.92
CA ILE A 13 -1.10 -62.69 2.49
C ILE A 13 -1.45 -61.59 1.49
N LEU A 14 -2.56 -60.90 1.76
CA LEU A 14 -2.90 -59.63 1.11
C LEU A 14 -1.89 -58.57 1.59
N LEU A 15 -0.86 -58.33 0.80
CA LEU A 15 -0.02 -57.15 0.94
C LEU A 15 -0.86 -55.90 0.56
N SER A 16 -1.50 -55.30 1.56
CA SER A 16 -2.03 -53.94 1.45
C SER A 16 -0.84 -53.00 1.25
N SER A 17 -0.59 -52.64 0.00
CA SER A 17 0.31 -51.56 -0.35
C SER A 17 -0.32 -50.27 0.21
N CYS A 18 0.03 -49.89 1.44
CA CYS A 18 -0.13 -48.51 1.87
C CYS A 18 0.77 -47.66 0.98
N SER A 19 0.22 -47.10 -0.07
CA SER A 19 0.79 -45.94 -0.70
C SER A 19 0.90 -44.87 0.38
N SER A 20 2.08 -44.69 0.93
CA SER A 20 2.37 -43.49 1.72
C SER A 20 2.14 -42.29 0.77
N LYS A 21 1.01 -41.61 0.93
CA LYS A 21 0.90 -40.25 0.44
C LYS A 21 2.13 -39.55 1.03
N GLN A 22 3.08 -39.22 0.16
CA GLN A 22 4.21 -38.39 0.52
C GLN A 22 3.62 -37.16 1.21
N GLN A 23 3.94 -36.98 2.48
CA GLN A 23 3.44 -35.85 3.28
C GLN A 23 3.92 -34.60 2.54
N LYS A 24 3.00 -33.96 1.81
CA LYS A 24 3.28 -32.74 1.06
C LYS A 24 3.86 -31.75 2.08
N ASN A 25 4.95 -31.12 1.76
CA ASN A 25 5.65 -30.14 2.57
C ASN A 25 4.63 -29.24 3.29
N GLU A 26 4.53 -29.33 4.63
CA GLU A 26 3.49 -28.63 5.39
C GLU A 26 3.65 -27.11 5.35
N ARG A 27 4.85 -26.63 4.95
CA ARG A 27 5.15 -25.20 4.87
C ARG A 27 4.56 -24.58 3.59
N PRO A 28 3.69 -23.55 3.72
CA PRO A 28 3.05 -22.94 2.57
C PRO A 28 4.03 -22.07 1.76
N ASN A 29 3.77 -21.90 0.47
CA ASN A 29 4.33 -20.77 -0.26
C ASN A 29 3.68 -19.48 0.21
N ILE A 30 4.38 -18.35 0.05
CA ILE A 30 3.85 -17.02 0.33
C ILE A 30 3.98 -16.15 -0.91
N LEU A 31 2.87 -15.63 -1.40
CA LEU A 31 2.79 -14.61 -2.41
C LEU A 31 2.26 -13.32 -1.76
N PHE A 32 3.16 -12.39 -1.47
CA PHE A 32 2.83 -11.08 -0.93
C PHE A 32 2.71 -10.05 -2.05
N ILE A 33 1.49 -9.63 -2.35
CA ILE A 33 1.15 -8.65 -3.37
C ILE A 33 0.93 -7.30 -2.69
N MET A 34 1.70 -6.28 -3.07
CA MET A 34 1.52 -4.94 -2.52
C MET A 34 1.54 -3.89 -3.63
N SER A 35 0.53 -3.03 -3.62
CA SER A 35 0.48 -1.83 -4.46
C SER A 35 0.95 -0.61 -3.68
N ASP A 36 1.35 0.44 -4.40
CA ASP A 36 1.90 1.67 -3.85
C ASP A 36 0.84 2.77 -3.91
N ASP A 37 0.37 3.25 -2.75
CA ASP A 37 -0.70 4.25 -2.65
C ASP A 37 -2.10 3.73 -3.08
N HIS A 38 -2.43 2.46 -2.87
CA HIS A 38 -3.74 1.93 -3.25
C HIS A 38 -4.75 2.11 -2.12
N ALA A 39 -5.60 3.12 -2.25
CA ALA A 39 -6.69 3.39 -1.33
C ALA A 39 -7.69 2.23 -1.28
N TYR A 40 -8.09 1.81 -0.08
CA TYR A 40 -9.06 0.71 0.09
C TYR A 40 -10.40 1.01 -0.61
N GLN A 41 -10.82 2.29 -0.68
CA GLN A 41 -12.03 2.74 -1.37
C GLN A 41 -12.01 2.49 -2.88
N ALA A 42 -10.85 2.20 -3.46
CA ALA A 42 -10.69 1.87 -4.87
C ALA A 42 -10.49 0.37 -5.13
N ILE A 43 -11.05 -0.47 -4.26
CA ILE A 43 -11.14 -1.94 -4.42
C ILE A 43 -12.59 -2.34 -4.22
N SER A 44 -13.20 -3.00 -5.21
CA SER A 44 -14.65 -3.28 -5.19
C SER A 44 -15.10 -4.19 -4.05
N ALA A 45 -14.24 -5.01 -3.48
CA ALA A 45 -14.54 -5.79 -2.26
C ALA A 45 -14.77 -4.91 -1.01
N TYR A 46 -14.26 -3.67 -0.98
CA TYR A 46 -14.51 -2.69 0.08
C TYR A 46 -15.59 -1.66 -0.30
N ASP A 47 -15.53 -1.16 -1.55
CA ASP A 47 -16.43 -0.12 -2.08
C ASP A 47 -16.49 -0.19 -3.60
N ASP A 48 -17.65 -0.52 -4.13
CA ASP A 48 -17.85 -0.75 -5.57
C ASP A 48 -18.22 0.50 -6.38
N ARG A 49 -18.27 1.68 -5.73
CA ARG A 49 -18.73 2.93 -6.35
C ARG A 49 -17.74 3.51 -7.36
N LEU A 50 -16.45 3.25 -7.20
CA LEU A 50 -15.39 3.88 -8.00
C LEU A 50 -14.92 3.02 -9.15
N ILE A 51 -14.64 1.75 -8.89
CA ILE A 51 -14.06 0.83 -9.87
C ILE A 51 -14.44 -0.61 -9.53
N GLN A 52 -14.48 -1.48 -10.54
CA GLN A 52 -14.55 -2.92 -10.33
C GLN A 52 -13.14 -3.51 -10.40
N THR A 53 -12.78 -4.32 -9.40
CA THR A 53 -11.48 -5.02 -9.27
C THR A 53 -11.70 -6.52 -9.11
N PRO A 54 -12.33 -7.18 -10.10
CA PRO A 54 -12.83 -8.56 -9.94
C PRO A 54 -11.72 -9.56 -9.64
N ASN A 55 -10.48 -9.30 -10.07
CA ASN A 55 -9.36 -10.21 -9.83
C ASN A 55 -8.78 -10.05 -8.42
N ILE A 56 -8.66 -8.83 -7.93
CA ILE A 56 -8.24 -8.56 -6.55
C ILE A 56 -9.31 -9.09 -5.58
N ASP A 57 -10.59 -8.92 -5.91
CA ASP A 57 -11.72 -9.39 -5.11
C ASP A 57 -11.74 -10.93 -4.95
N ARG A 58 -11.13 -11.70 -5.88
CA ARG A 58 -10.97 -13.16 -5.71
C ARG A 58 -10.25 -13.50 -4.40
N ILE A 59 -9.25 -12.70 -4.02
CA ILE A 59 -8.48 -12.93 -2.79
C ILE A 59 -9.39 -12.79 -1.55
N ALA A 60 -10.27 -11.79 -1.54
CA ALA A 60 -11.27 -11.62 -0.48
C ALA A 60 -12.33 -12.73 -0.51
N ASN A 61 -12.87 -13.04 -1.69
CA ASN A 61 -13.93 -14.03 -1.86
C ASN A 61 -13.48 -15.46 -1.54
N GLU A 62 -12.20 -15.76 -1.75
CA GLU A 62 -11.59 -17.06 -1.47
C GLU A 62 -10.82 -17.08 -0.14
N GLY A 63 -10.79 -15.97 0.59
CA GLY A 63 -10.07 -15.77 1.83
C GLY A 63 -10.83 -14.94 2.85
N MET A 64 -10.10 -14.03 3.52
CA MET A 64 -10.62 -13.11 4.53
C MET A 64 -10.27 -11.67 4.16
N LEU A 65 -11.24 -10.75 4.32
CA LEU A 65 -11.07 -9.31 4.17
C LEU A 65 -11.05 -8.65 5.56
N PHE A 66 -10.07 -7.78 5.82
CA PHE A 66 -9.98 -7.01 7.07
C PHE A 66 -10.47 -5.58 6.85
N HIS A 67 -11.46 -5.14 7.65
CA HIS A 67 -12.04 -3.79 7.55
C HIS A 67 -11.21 -2.73 8.30
N ASN A 68 -10.42 -3.12 9.32
CA ASN A 68 -9.66 -2.23 10.17
C ASN A 68 -8.14 -2.51 10.13
N ALA A 69 -7.63 -2.83 8.94
CA ALA A 69 -6.19 -2.87 8.72
C ALA A 69 -5.64 -1.45 8.52
N SER A 70 -4.50 -1.17 9.15
CA SER A 70 -3.89 0.15 9.15
C SER A 70 -2.36 0.10 9.07
N VAL A 71 -1.74 1.27 8.90
CA VAL A 71 -0.29 1.40 8.89
C VAL A 71 0.20 2.18 10.11
N THR A 72 1.44 1.95 10.51
CA THR A 72 2.07 2.66 11.63
C THR A 72 2.67 4.00 11.22
N ASN A 73 2.87 4.23 9.92
CA ASN A 73 3.39 5.47 9.34
C ASN A 73 2.96 5.54 7.86
N SER A 74 2.11 6.49 7.50
CA SER A 74 1.48 6.60 6.17
C SER A 74 2.40 7.23 5.12
N ILE A 75 3.56 6.60 4.90
CA ILE A 75 4.50 7.01 3.84
C ILE A 75 5.31 5.80 3.36
N CYS A 76 5.55 5.72 2.05
CA CYS A 76 5.99 4.51 1.34
C CYS A 76 7.18 3.79 2.00
N ALA A 77 8.38 4.40 2.04
CA ALA A 77 9.57 3.68 2.49
C ALA A 77 9.52 3.33 3.99
N PRO A 78 9.06 4.19 4.91
CA PRO A 78 8.80 3.83 6.30
C PRO A 78 7.83 2.67 6.47
N SER A 79 6.66 2.71 5.83
CA SER A 79 5.69 1.61 5.91
C SER A 79 6.27 0.29 5.40
N ARG A 80 6.99 0.31 4.27
CA ARG A 80 7.68 -0.88 3.72
C ARG A 80 8.73 -1.43 4.66
N ALA A 81 9.47 -0.55 5.36
CA ALA A 81 10.44 -0.96 6.37
C ALA A 81 9.76 -1.63 7.58
N VAL A 82 8.62 -1.09 8.03
CA VAL A 82 7.80 -1.71 9.09
C VAL A 82 7.33 -3.10 8.67
N ILE A 83 6.78 -3.25 7.47
CA ILE A 83 6.36 -4.56 6.92
C ILE A 83 7.52 -5.57 6.94
N LEU A 84 8.71 -5.16 6.47
CA LEU A 84 9.84 -6.07 6.36
C LEU A 84 10.47 -6.44 7.70
N THR A 85 10.48 -5.52 8.67
CA THR A 85 11.19 -5.69 9.95
C THR A 85 10.29 -6.07 11.12
N GLY A 86 8.97 -5.92 11.01
CA GLY A 86 8.05 -6.04 12.15
C GLY A 86 8.31 -5.02 13.26
N LYS A 87 8.94 -3.86 12.95
CA LYS A 87 9.32 -2.82 13.91
C LYS A 87 8.84 -1.45 13.47
N HIS A 88 8.41 -0.62 14.41
CA HIS A 88 8.06 0.78 14.14
C HIS A 88 9.25 1.56 13.56
N SER A 89 8.95 2.64 12.84
CA SER A 89 9.93 3.48 12.13
C SER A 89 11.06 4.00 13.01
N HIS A 90 10.77 4.37 14.27
CA HIS A 90 11.78 4.86 15.22
C HIS A 90 12.76 3.76 15.68
N LEU A 91 12.42 2.47 15.57
CA LEU A 91 13.33 1.36 15.90
C LEU A 91 14.04 0.79 14.67
N ASN A 92 13.40 0.76 13.50
CA ASN A 92 14.05 0.29 12.30
C ASN A 92 14.87 1.39 11.58
N GLY A 93 14.80 2.65 12.06
CA GLY A 93 15.56 3.80 11.56
C GLY A 93 15.01 4.42 10.27
N LYS A 94 13.99 3.83 9.63
CA LYS A 94 13.39 4.36 8.41
C LYS A 94 12.18 5.23 8.75
N ILE A 95 12.47 6.46 9.18
CA ILE A 95 11.44 7.41 9.65
C ILE A 95 10.78 8.22 8.52
N ASP A 96 11.45 8.35 7.37
CA ASP A 96 11.03 9.18 6.24
C ASP A 96 11.51 8.58 4.89
N ASN A 97 11.18 9.24 3.78
CA ASN A 97 11.63 8.83 2.46
C ASN A 97 13.09 9.20 2.15
N HIS A 98 13.72 10.05 2.95
CA HIS A 98 15.10 10.54 2.73
C HIS A 98 16.14 9.66 3.43
N ALA A 99 15.88 9.21 4.65
CA ALA A 99 16.77 8.33 5.40
C ALA A 99 17.03 7.03 4.60
N LYS A 100 18.30 6.62 4.52
CA LYS A 100 18.66 5.34 3.94
C LYS A 100 18.24 4.22 4.89
N PHE A 101 17.74 3.11 4.36
CA PHE A 101 17.41 1.94 5.19
C PHE A 101 18.69 1.34 5.79
N ASP A 102 18.64 1.01 7.07
CA ASP A 102 19.75 0.36 7.77
C ASP A 102 19.83 -1.12 7.40
N ASP A 103 20.87 -1.48 6.65
CA ASP A 103 21.10 -2.85 6.19
C ASP A 103 21.42 -3.84 7.33
N SER A 104 21.67 -3.37 8.56
CA SER A 104 21.84 -4.26 9.72
C SER A 104 20.55 -4.79 10.30
N GLN A 105 19.41 -4.19 9.92
CA GLN A 105 18.08 -4.68 10.33
C GLN A 105 17.82 -6.07 9.77
N ILE A 106 17.31 -6.96 10.64
CA ILE A 106 16.81 -8.27 10.23
C ILE A 106 15.44 -8.07 9.56
N THR A 107 15.23 -8.66 8.40
CA THR A 107 13.98 -8.63 7.66
C THR A 107 13.40 -10.03 7.52
N PHE A 108 12.06 -10.15 7.44
CA PHE A 108 11.47 -11.47 7.31
C PHE A 108 11.92 -12.24 6.04
N PRO A 109 12.21 -11.62 4.87
CA PRO A 109 12.78 -12.34 3.74
C PRO A 109 14.11 -13.06 4.05
N GLN A 110 14.99 -12.45 4.89
CA GLN A 110 16.22 -13.11 5.33
C GLN A 110 15.92 -14.37 6.14
N LEU A 111 14.97 -14.31 7.07
CA LEU A 111 14.57 -15.44 7.90
C LEU A 111 13.94 -16.56 7.06
N PHE A 112 13.18 -16.22 6.03
CA PHE A 112 12.66 -17.19 5.07
C PHE A 112 13.78 -17.87 4.28
N GLN A 113 14.76 -17.10 3.79
CA GLN A 113 15.93 -17.63 3.07
C GLN A 113 16.74 -18.58 3.98
N ASP A 114 17.02 -18.16 5.21
CA ASP A 114 17.74 -18.98 6.22
C ASP A 114 17.00 -20.28 6.56
N ALA A 115 15.66 -20.24 6.53
CA ALA A 115 14.80 -21.41 6.71
C ALA A 115 14.67 -22.31 5.46
N GLY A 116 15.38 -21.99 4.37
CA GLY A 116 15.44 -22.80 3.16
C GLY A 116 14.32 -22.54 2.15
N TYR A 117 13.56 -21.46 2.29
CA TYR A 117 12.69 -20.98 1.22
C TYR A 117 13.52 -20.39 0.08
N GLN A 118 12.99 -20.46 -1.13
CA GLN A 118 13.49 -19.65 -2.22
C GLN A 118 12.78 -18.29 -2.18
N THR A 119 13.55 -17.22 -2.20
CA THR A 119 13.04 -15.85 -2.00
C THR A 119 13.15 -15.02 -3.27
N ALA A 120 12.08 -14.27 -3.62
CA ALA A 120 12.07 -13.39 -4.77
C ALA A 120 11.40 -12.05 -4.49
N MET A 121 11.87 -10.98 -5.14
CA MET A 121 11.30 -9.63 -5.00
C MET A 121 11.30 -8.89 -6.34
N PHE A 122 10.11 -8.53 -6.84
CA PHE A 122 9.96 -7.83 -8.10
C PHE A 122 9.13 -6.56 -7.95
N GLY A 123 9.66 -5.42 -8.43
CA GLY A 123 8.98 -4.14 -8.44
C GLY A 123 9.53 -3.10 -7.47
N LYS A 124 8.67 -2.35 -6.76
CA LYS A 124 9.10 -1.19 -5.96
C LYS A 124 9.47 -1.58 -4.53
N LEU A 125 10.74 -1.40 -4.15
CA LEU A 125 11.23 -1.52 -2.77
C LEU A 125 11.35 -0.16 -2.06
N HIS A 126 11.97 0.83 -2.71
CA HIS A 126 12.11 2.22 -2.25
C HIS A 126 13.08 2.44 -1.06
N PHE A 127 14.10 1.62 -0.90
CA PHE A 127 15.07 1.75 0.21
C PHE A 127 16.38 2.43 -0.15
N GLY A 128 16.69 2.53 -1.45
CA GLY A 128 17.97 3.05 -1.94
C GLY A 128 19.13 2.06 -1.89
N ASN A 129 18.89 0.84 -1.38
CA ASN A 129 19.82 -0.30 -1.35
C ASN A 129 19.13 -1.55 -1.95
N ASN A 130 19.96 -2.54 -2.30
CA ASN A 130 19.46 -3.85 -2.75
C ASN A 130 18.85 -4.63 -1.58
N PRO A 131 17.81 -5.45 -1.84
CA PRO A 131 17.20 -6.25 -0.80
C PRO A 131 18.17 -7.32 -0.28
N LYS A 132 18.21 -7.52 1.05
CA LYS A 132 18.91 -8.63 1.69
C LYS A 132 17.98 -9.81 1.92
N GLY A 133 18.54 -11.03 1.90
CA GLY A 133 17.76 -12.24 2.10
C GLY A 133 16.83 -12.57 0.93
N VAL A 134 17.17 -12.10 -0.26
CA VAL A 134 16.40 -12.32 -1.49
C VAL A 134 17.29 -12.95 -2.55
N ASP A 135 16.94 -14.16 -3.00
CA ASP A 135 17.72 -14.91 -3.98
C ASP A 135 17.69 -14.29 -5.37
N ASP A 136 16.50 -13.85 -5.79
CA ASP A 136 16.27 -13.22 -7.08
C ASP A 136 15.50 -11.91 -6.94
N PHE A 137 15.98 -10.85 -7.53
CA PHE A 137 15.26 -9.59 -7.54
C PHE A 137 15.41 -8.78 -8.82
N LEU A 138 14.37 -8.02 -9.13
CA LEU A 138 14.37 -6.99 -10.16
C LEU A 138 13.54 -5.81 -9.64
N ILE A 139 14.21 -4.80 -9.06
CA ILE A 139 13.56 -3.71 -8.34
C ILE A 139 13.67 -2.37 -9.06
N LEU A 140 12.67 -1.52 -8.86
CA LEU A 140 12.67 -0.16 -9.40
C LEU A 140 13.60 0.75 -8.59
N PRO A 141 14.43 1.60 -9.22
CA PRO A 141 15.20 2.61 -8.52
C PRO A 141 14.27 3.72 -7.99
N GLY A 142 14.35 4.00 -6.68
CA GLY A 142 13.55 5.01 -6.01
C GLY A 142 12.04 4.80 -6.23
N GLN A 143 11.36 5.83 -6.76
CA GLN A 143 9.92 5.76 -7.08
C GLN A 143 9.60 4.98 -8.37
N GLY A 144 10.59 4.66 -9.20
CA GLY A 144 10.39 4.01 -10.49
C GLY A 144 9.69 4.89 -11.54
N SER A 145 9.44 4.31 -12.71
CA SER A 145 8.74 4.95 -13.83
C SER A 145 7.68 4.03 -14.40
N TYR A 146 6.55 4.57 -14.85
CA TYR A 146 5.47 3.79 -15.46
C TYR A 146 5.84 3.28 -16.85
N ILE A 147 6.51 4.12 -17.64
CA ILE A 147 6.83 3.89 -19.05
C ILE A 147 8.30 3.52 -19.17
N ASN A 148 8.61 2.42 -19.84
CA ASN A 148 9.96 1.92 -20.13
C ASN A 148 10.88 2.02 -18.89
N PRO A 149 10.51 1.37 -17.76
CA PRO A 149 11.21 1.52 -16.49
C PRO A 149 12.63 0.98 -16.55
N LYS A 150 13.52 1.66 -15.80
CA LYS A 150 14.79 1.06 -15.40
C LYS A 150 14.53 0.16 -14.20
N PHE A 151 15.22 -0.97 -14.15
CA PHE A 151 15.28 -1.87 -13.00
C PHE A 151 16.73 -2.07 -12.56
N ILE A 152 16.89 -2.31 -11.28
CA ILE A 152 18.11 -2.80 -10.64
C ILE A 152 17.92 -4.29 -10.44
N GLY A 153 18.78 -5.11 -11.06
CA GLY A 153 18.77 -6.55 -10.91
C GLY A 153 19.93 -7.04 -10.05
N LYS A 154 19.89 -8.32 -9.69
CA LYS A 154 20.94 -8.96 -8.91
C LYS A 154 22.31 -8.88 -9.63
N ASP A 155 22.31 -9.18 -10.93
CA ASP A 155 23.54 -9.24 -11.73
C ASP A 155 23.81 -7.95 -12.50
N SER A 156 22.77 -7.26 -12.96
CA SER A 156 22.91 -6.03 -13.75
C SER A 156 21.62 -5.21 -13.79
N ASP A 157 21.78 -3.92 -13.98
CA ASP A 157 20.67 -3.00 -14.26
C ASP A 157 20.17 -3.17 -15.70
N THR A 158 18.89 -2.98 -15.92
CA THR A 158 18.28 -3.06 -17.24
C THR A 158 17.17 -2.04 -17.44
N ILE A 159 16.90 -1.66 -18.70
CA ILE A 159 15.70 -0.90 -19.08
C ILE A 159 14.85 -1.83 -19.93
N ILE A 160 13.59 -2.00 -19.54
CA ILE A 160 12.65 -2.86 -20.26
C ILE A 160 11.59 -1.96 -20.91
N THR A 161 11.40 -2.13 -22.21
CA THR A 161 10.37 -1.42 -22.96
C THR A 161 9.00 -1.97 -22.63
N GLY A 162 8.06 -1.11 -22.26
CA GLY A 162 6.68 -1.49 -21.96
C GLY A 162 6.10 -0.70 -20.77
N TYR A 163 4.99 -1.18 -20.26
CA TYR A 163 4.30 -0.63 -19.11
C TYR A 163 4.74 -1.34 -17.83
N VAL A 164 5.06 -0.60 -16.79
CA VAL A 164 5.70 -1.13 -15.57
C VAL A 164 4.92 -2.25 -14.91
N THR A 165 3.58 -2.14 -14.83
CA THR A 165 2.72 -3.13 -14.17
C THR A 165 2.78 -4.47 -14.91
N ASP A 166 2.73 -4.44 -16.25
CA ASP A 166 2.83 -5.63 -17.08
C ASP A 166 4.21 -6.28 -16.96
N ILE A 167 5.27 -5.46 -16.99
CA ILE A 167 6.67 -5.95 -16.91
C ILE A 167 6.92 -6.65 -15.56
N ILE A 168 6.48 -6.06 -14.45
CA ILE A 168 6.63 -6.68 -13.12
C ILE A 168 5.91 -8.03 -13.08
N THR A 169 4.74 -8.11 -13.69
CA THR A 169 3.96 -9.35 -13.80
C THR A 169 4.63 -10.40 -14.68
N ASP A 170 5.13 -9.99 -15.83
CA ASP A 170 5.82 -10.89 -16.76
C ASP A 170 7.06 -11.51 -16.10
N VAL A 171 7.84 -10.71 -15.36
CA VAL A 171 9.01 -11.19 -14.59
C VAL A 171 8.58 -12.13 -13.47
N THR A 172 7.49 -11.82 -12.76
CA THR A 172 6.92 -12.68 -11.72
C THR A 172 6.50 -14.05 -12.27
N LEU A 173 5.77 -14.06 -13.38
CA LEU A 173 5.34 -15.29 -14.05
C LEU A 173 6.51 -16.09 -14.62
N ASP A 174 7.50 -15.42 -15.24
CA ASP A 174 8.70 -16.09 -15.74
C ASP A 174 9.50 -16.76 -14.61
N TRP A 175 9.60 -16.11 -13.46
CA TRP A 175 10.25 -16.68 -12.29
C TRP A 175 9.49 -17.88 -11.74
N LEU A 176 8.18 -17.79 -11.57
CA LEU A 176 7.32 -18.87 -11.09
C LEU A 176 7.37 -20.10 -12.02
N ASP A 177 7.40 -19.87 -13.34
CA ASP A 177 7.37 -20.95 -14.32
C ASP A 177 8.73 -21.61 -14.56
N LYS A 178 9.82 -20.80 -14.70
CA LYS A 178 11.09 -21.24 -15.27
C LYS A 178 12.28 -21.18 -14.30
N LYS A 179 12.25 -20.29 -13.29
CA LYS A 179 13.46 -20.01 -12.51
C LYS A 179 13.45 -20.62 -11.12
N ARG A 180 12.28 -20.67 -10.47
CA ARG A 180 12.20 -21.24 -9.12
C ARG A 180 12.54 -22.72 -9.09
N ASP A 181 13.12 -23.18 -8.00
CA ASP A 181 13.26 -24.59 -7.67
C ASP A 181 11.89 -25.13 -7.23
N LYS A 182 11.32 -26.05 -8.01
CA LYS A 182 9.97 -26.59 -7.77
C LYS A 182 9.87 -27.50 -6.55
N GLU A 183 11.01 -27.95 -6.03
CA GLU A 183 11.08 -28.79 -4.82
C GLU A 183 11.11 -27.98 -3.53
N LYS A 184 11.31 -26.66 -3.61
CA LYS A 184 11.34 -25.77 -2.45
C LYS A 184 10.08 -24.91 -2.35
N PRO A 185 9.63 -24.61 -1.12
CA PRO A 185 8.64 -23.54 -0.94
C PRO A 185 9.26 -22.20 -1.29
N PHE A 186 8.42 -21.25 -1.71
CA PHE A 186 8.86 -19.89 -2.03
C PHE A 186 8.20 -18.83 -1.16
N MET A 187 8.91 -17.74 -0.92
CA MET A 187 8.40 -16.47 -0.45
C MET A 187 8.67 -15.40 -1.51
N MET A 188 7.62 -14.86 -2.09
CA MET A 188 7.69 -13.87 -3.16
C MET A 188 7.01 -12.57 -2.76
N MET A 189 7.72 -11.46 -2.99
CA MET A 189 7.18 -10.11 -2.90
C MET A 189 6.94 -9.55 -4.31
N TYR A 190 5.66 -9.40 -4.67
CA TYR A 190 5.17 -8.88 -5.94
C TYR A 190 4.67 -7.46 -5.71
N LEU A 191 5.51 -6.45 -6.03
CA LEU A 191 5.42 -5.09 -5.55
C LEU A 191 5.13 -4.10 -6.69
N HIS A 192 3.87 -3.72 -6.88
CA HIS A 192 3.51 -2.75 -7.90
C HIS A 192 3.95 -1.32 -7.54
N LYS A 193 4.32 -0.54 -8.57
CA LYS A 193 4.47 0.91 -8.47
C LYS A 193 3.10 1.61 -8.50
N ALA A 194 2.17 1.08 -9.28
CA ALA A 194 0.82 1.62 -9.40
C ALA A 194 0.04 1.38 -8.09
N PRO A 195 -0.83 2.32 -7.71
CA PRO A 195 -1.19 3.57 -8.38
C PRO A 195 -0.44 4.85 -7.90
N HIS A 196 0.82 4.80 -7.51
CA HIS A 196 1.57 5.98 -7.03
C HIS A 196 1.62 7.13 -8.05
N ARG A 197 1.54 8.36 -7.55
CA ARG A 197 1.72 9.63 -8.31
C ARG A 197 3.04 9.60 -9.14
N ALA A 198 3.17 10.16 -10.37
CA ALA A 198 2.11 10.80 -11.15
C ALA A 198 1.47 9.79 -12.10
N TRP A 199 0.37 9.31 -11.76
CA TRP A 199 -0.45 8.29 -12.41
C TRP A 199 -0.39 8.33 -13.96
N TRP A 200 0.49 7.53 -14.57
CA TRP A 200 0.56 7.36 -16.02
C TRP A 200 -0.02 6.00 -16.37
N PRO A 201 -1.28 5.91 -16.80
CA PRO A 201 -1.89 4.66 -17.23
C PRO A 201 -1.21 4.08 -18.47
N SER A 202 -1.45 2.80 -18.78
CA SER A 202 -1.18 2.32 -20.12
C SER A 202 -1.97 3.13 -21.16
N PRO A 203 -1.51 3.29 -22.40
CA PRO A 203 -2.23 4.11 -23.39
C PRO A 203 -3.69 3.70 -23.59
N GLU A 204 -3.96 2.39 -23.54
CA GLU A 204 -5.31 1.84 -23.68
C GLU A 204 -6.21 2.26 -22.51
N LYS A 205 -5.79 2.01 -21.26
CA LYS A 205 -6.54 2.39 -20.06
C LYS A 205 -6.65 3.92 -19.94
N PHE A 206 -5.65 4.69 -20.39
CA PHE A 206 -5.69 6.13 -20.42
C PHE A 206 -6.83 6.66 -21.29
N ALA A 207 -6.98 6.10 -22.50
CA ALA A 207 -8.07 6.46 -23.41
C ALA A 207 -9.44 6.01 -22.88
N GLU A 208 -9.53 4.79 -22.33
CA GLU A 208 -10.76 4.24 -21.76
C GLU A 208 -11.29 5.06 -20.59
N PHE A 209 -10.43 5.39 -19.62
CA PHE A 209 -10.83 6.05 -18.39
C PHE A 209 -11.03 7.55 -18.54
N TYR A 210 -10.45 8.19 -19.55
CA TYR A 210 -10.66 9.61 -19.84
C TYR A 210 -12.14 9.95 -20.05
N GLU A 211 -12.92 9.06 -20.62
CA GLU A 211 -14.35 9.27 -20.90
C GLU A 211 -15.25 8.97 -19.69
N LYS A 212 -14.71 8.40 -18.60
CA LYS A 212 -15.48 8.06 -17.40
C LYS A 212 -15.64 9.25 -16.46
N LYS A 213 -16.73 9.23 -15.69
CA LYS A 213 -16.99 10.18 -14.60
C LYS A 213 -17.12 9.44 -13.29
N PHE A 214 -16.60 10.02 -12.23
CA PHE A 214 -16.55 9.43 -10.91
C PHE A 214 -17.30 10.27 -9.88
N PRO A 215 -17.96 9.65 -8.89
CA PRO A 215 -18.67 10.37 -7.84
C PRO A 215 -17.69 11.13 -6.96
N GLU A 216 -18.11 12.34 -6.57
CA GLU A 216 -17.34 13.19 -5.66
C GLU A 216 -17.55 12.73 -4.21
N PRO A 217 -16.49 12.70 -3.37
CA PRO A 217 -16.66 12.47 -1.95
C PRO A 217 -17.40 13.66 -1.30
N LYS A 218 -18.16 13.41 -0.25
CA LYS A 218 -18.96 14.44 0.44
C LYS A 218 -18.08 15.57 0.99
N THR A 219 -16.84 15.28 1.30
CA THR A 219 -15.86 16.21 1.90
C THR A 219 -14.94 16.87 0.89
N LEU A 220 -15.21 16.75 -0.44
CA LEU A 220 -14.37 17.35 -1.49
C LEU A 220 -14.17 18.87 -1.30
N PHE A 221 -15.16 19.57 -0.76
CA PHE A 221 -15.14 21.02 -0.53
C PHE A 221 -15.01 21.37 0.97
N ASP A 222 -14.23 20.57 1.72
CA ASP A 222 -13.90 20.87 3.12
C ASP A 222 -13.21 22.25 3.23
N ASP A 223 -13.68 23.10 4.14
CA ASP A 223 -13.11 24.41 4.44
C ASP A 223 -12.18 24.39 5.66
N TYR A 224 -12.01 23.21 6.26
CA TYR A 224 -11.21 22.94 7.47
C TYR A 224 -11.65 23.73 8.71
N SER A 225 -12.87 24.27 8.75
CA SER A 225 -13.35 25.08 9.88
C SER A 225 -13.41 24.32 11.19
N GLY A 226 -13.69 23.00 11.15
CA GLY A 226 -13.71 22.09 12.29
C GLY A 226 -12.36 21.50 12.69
N ARG A 227 -11.25 21.90 12.05
CA ARG A 227 -9.93 21.26 12.14
C ARG A 227 -8.87 22.19 12.70
N GLY A 228 -7.74 21.59 13.14
CA GLY A 228 -6.57 22.31 13.64
C GLY A 228 -5.69 22.94 12.55
N THR A 229 -4.55 23.46 12.96
CA THR A 229 -3.55 24.11 12.06
C THR A 229 -2.98 23.15 11.03
N ALA A 230 -2.77 21.89 11.41
CA ALA A 230 -2.17 20.89 10.52
C ALA A 230 -2.98 20.71 9.22
N ALA A 231 -4.29 20.56 9.32
CA ALA A 231 -5.16 20.41 8.15
C ALA A 231 -5.19 21.68 7.28
N LYS A 232 -5.23 22.86 7.92
CA LYS A 232 -5.29 24.16 7.22
C LYS A 232 -4.02 24.51 6.45
N THR A 233 -2.87 23.96 6.86
CA THR A 233 -1.55 24.30 6.29
C THR A 233 -0.97 23.21 5.40
N ALA A 234 -1.65 22.07 5.25
CA ALA A 234 -1.22 20.99 4.39
C ALA A 234 -1.29 21.38 2.90
N GLU A 235 -0.22 21.09 2.16
CA GLU A 235 -0.12 21.38 0.72
C GLU A 235 -0.62 20.19 -0.13
N MET A 236 -1.82 19.69 0.19
CA MET A 236 -2.43 18.53 -0.48
C MET A 236 -3.77 18.87 -1.17
N ASN A 237 -4.21 20.13 -1.14
CA ASN A 237 -5.49 20.51 -1.73
C ASN A 237 -5.48 20.35 -3.25
N ILE A 238 -6.48 19.68 -3.80
CA ILE A 238 -6.62 19.38 -5.24
C ILE A 238 -6.62 20.66 -6.07
N LEU A 239 -7.34 21.71 -5.64
CA LEU A 239 -7.43 22.95 -6.41
C LEU A 239 -6.07 23.66 -6.49
N THR A 240 -5.40 23.84 -5.35
CA THR A 240 -4.24 24.74 -5.21
C THR A 240 -2.88 24.05 -5.26
N HIS A 241 -2.81 22.71 -5.10
CA HIS A 241 -1.53 21.99 -5.06
C HIS A 241 -1.39 20.89 -6.13
N MET A 242 -2.49 20.41 -6.73
CA MET A 242 -2.38 19.45 -7.83
C MET A 242 -1.93 20.16 -9.11
N GLN A 243 -0.83 19.69 -9.69
CA GLN A 243 -0.14 20.36 -10.81
C GLN A 243 -0.81 20.09 -12.15
N TYR A 244 -0.95 21.10 -12.99
CA TYR A 244 -1.58 21.00 -14.31
C TYR A 244 -0.84 20.03 -15.25
N MET A 245 0.48 20.17 -15.35
CA MET A 245 1.32 19.37 -16.25
C MET A 245 1.63 17.98 -15.68
N HIS A 246 1.95 17.88 -14.41
CA HIS A 246 2.38 16.64 -13.78
C HIS A 246 1.20 15.72 -13.46
N ASP A 247 0.15 16.26 -12.82
CA ASP A 247 -0.96 15.47 -12.31
C ASP A 247 -2.12 15.39 -13.31
N SER A 248 -2.52 16.55 -13.88
CA SER A 248 -3.63 16.61 -14.84
C SER A 248 -3.21 16.34 -16.28
N LYS A 249 -1.91 16.24 -16.56
CA LYS A 249 -1.32 15.94 -17.88
C LYS A 249 -1.69 16.94 -18.99
N VAL A 250 -1.96 18.18 -18.60
CA VAL A 250 -2.05 19.27 -19.59
C VAL A 250 -0.67 19.49 -20.20
N ARG A 251 -0.60 19.57 -21.53
CA ARG A 251 0.68 19.76 -22.22
C ARG A 251 1.35 21.08 -21.83
N PRO A 252 2.67 21.11 -21.63
CA PRO A 252 3.41 22.33 -21.31
C PRO A 252 3.20 23.45 -22.33
N GLU A 253 3.09 23.11 -23.62
CA GLU A 253 2.82 24.05 -24.71
C GLU A 253 1.49 24.78 -24.51
N THR A 254 0.45 24.06 -24.08
CA THR A 254 -0.87 24.63 -23.79
C THR A 254 -0.80 25.64 -22.63
N ILE A 255 -0.11 25.28 -21.54
CA ILE A 255 0.10 26.21 -20.42
C ILE A 255 0.85 27.46 -20.87
N LYS A 256 1.89 27.29 -21.69
CA LYS A 256 2.68 28.40 -22.23
C LYS A 256 1.84 29.34 -23.14
N GLU A 257 0.99 28.79 -23.98
CA GLU A 257 0.09 29.54 -24.83
C GLU A 257 -0.96 30.35 -24.05
N MET A 258 -1.47 29.75 -22.94
CA MET A 258 -2.45 30.43 -22.07
C MET A 258 -1.80 31.52 -21.20
N GLY A 259 -0.47 31.49 -21.02
CA GLY A 259 0.25 32.45 -20.19
C GLY A 259 0.00 32.22 -18.68
N LYS A 260 -0.71 33.14 -18.02
CA LYS A 260 -1.04 33.00 -16.60
C LYS A 260 -2.24 32.08 -16.41
N VAL A 261 -2.06 31.00 -15.66
CA VAL A 261 -3.12 30.06 -15.29
C VAL A 261 -3.39 30.18 -13.79
N GLU A 262 -4.64 30.43 -13.41
CA GLU A 262 -5.07 30.57 -12.01
C GLU A 262 -5.95 29.38 -11.58
N PRO A 263 -5.83 28.91 -10.31
CA PRO A 263 -4.88 29.39 -9.29
C PRO A 263 -3.43 29.05 -9.64
N GLU A 264 -2.51 29.92 -9.27
CA GLU A 264 -1.08 29.62 -9.40
C GLU A 264 -0.70 28.50 -8.42
N ILE A 265 -0.07 27.44 -8.93
CA ILE A 265 0.38 26.31 -8.09
C ILE A 265 1.76 26.65 -7.50
N VAL A 266 1.84 26.73 -6.18
CA VAL A 266 3.07 27.04 -5.45
C VAL A 266 3.18 26.13 -4.24
N TYR A 267 4.39 25.64 -3.95
CA TYR A 267 4.71 24.87 -2.76
C TYR A 267 5.68 25.62 -1.87
N ILE A 268 5.62 25.37 -0.57
CA ILE A 268 6.61 25.85 0.40
C ILE A 268 7.63 24.73 0.63
N LYS A 269 8.91 25.02 0.45
CA LYS A 269 9.98 24.10 0.83
C LYS A 269 10.26 24.16 2.32
N GLY A 270 10.98 23.15 2.84
CA GLY A 270 11.38 23.10 4.24
C GLY A 270 12.17 24.32 4.74
N ASP A 271 12.85 25.02 3.84
CA ASP A 271 13.58 26.28 4.12
C ASP A 271 12.69 27.54 4.01
N GLY A 272 11.38 27.38 3.80
CA GLY A 272 10.41 28.47 3.61
C GLY A 272 10.42 29.12 2.23
N SER A 273 11.30 28.70 1.31
CA SER A 273 11.33 29.22 -0.06
C SER A 273 10.20 28.64 -0.91
N LEU A 274 9.76 29.41 -1.91
CA LEU A 274 8.67 28.99 -2.80
C LEU A 274 9.22 28.17 -3.97
N MET A 275 8.51 27.09 -4.31
CA MET A 275 8.78 26.28 -5.48
C MET A 275 7.55 26.24 -6.40
N ARG A 276 7.78 26.48 -7.70
CA ARG A 276 6.74 26.33 -8.72
C ARG A 276 6.96 25.07 -9.54
N PRO A 277 5.90 24.39 -9.99
CA PRO A 277 5.98 23.29 -10.93
C PRO A 277 6.72 23.69 -12.22
N THR A 278 7.44 22.73 -12.77
CA THR A 278 8.16 22.90 -14.05
C THR A 278 7.64 21.91 -15.08
N GLU A 279 7.95 22.18 -16.35
CA GLU A 279 7.64 21.27 -17.47
C GLU A 279 8.24 19.86 -17.29
N GLN A 280 9.28 19.73 -16.44
CA GLN A 280 9.91 18.45 -16.16
C GLN A 280 8.93 17.44 -15.51
N GLY A 281 7.90 17.90 -14.79
CA GLY A 281 6.84 17.05 -14.28
C GLY A 281 6.12 16.26 -15.37
N PHE A 282 5.97 16.84 -16.55
CA PHE A 282 5.40 16.21 -17.74
C PHE A 282 6.46 15.44 -18.55
N TYR A 283 7.56 16.11 -18.94
CA TYR A 283 8.52 15.54 -19.89
C TYR A 283 9.34 14.39 -19.31
N ARG A 284 9.62 14.35 -17.99
CA ARG A 284 10.40 13.26 -17.40
C ARG A 284 9.73 11.89 -17.56
N PRO A 285 8.43 11.68 -17.27
CA PRO A 285 7.76 10.42 -17.55
C PRO A 285 7.46 10.22 -19.04
N PHE A 286 6.86 11.22 -19.72
CA PHE A 286 6.46 11.12 -21.13
C PHE A 286 7.66 10.96 -22.09
N GLY A 287 8.79 11.59 -21.77
CA GLY A 287 10.03 11.50 -22.56
C GLY A 287 10.63 10.09 -22.60
N ARG A 288 10.24 9.19 -21.69
CA ARG A 288 10.65 7.78 -21.71
C ARG A 288 9.94 6.96 -22.79
N ALA A 289 8.77 7.41 -23.23
CA ALA A 289 8.01 6.75 -24.29
C ALA A 289 8.76 6.84 -25.62
N ASN A 290 8.81 5.73 -26.36
CA ASN A 290 9.28 5.71 -27.74
C ASN A 290 8.24 6.39 -28.66
N GLN A 291 8.56 6.54 -29.96
CA GLN A 291 7.69 7.26 -30.88
C GLN A 291 6.32 6.61 -31.08
N GLU A 292 6.25 5.28 -31.05
CA GLU A 292 4.98 4.55 -31.20
C GLU A 292 4.11 4.73 -29.98
N GLN A 293 4.70 4.58 -28.78
CA GLN A 293 4.01 4.81 -27.50
C GLN A 293 3.51 6.27 -27.41
N LYS A 294 4.33 7.27 -27.83
CA LYS A 294 3.92 8.68 -27.84
C LYS A 294 2.67 8.89 -28.67
N LYS A 295 2.60 8.33 -29.87
CA LYS A 295 1.41 8.44 -30.74
C LYS A 295 0.14 7.93 -30.05
N LEU A 296 0.24 6.86 -29.27
CA LEU A 296 -0.90 6.32 -28.53
C LEU A 296 -1.34 7.24 -27.38
N TYR A 297 -0.38 7.81 -26.64
CA TYR A 297 -0.66 8.77 -25.57
C TYR A 297 -1.19 10.11 -26.12
N ASP A 298 -0.65 10.57 -27.26
CA ASP A 298 -0.98 11.87 -27.85
C ASP A 298 -2.48 12.05 -28.07
N VAL A 299 -3.19 10.99 -28.47
CA VAL A 299 -4.64 11.04 -28.70
C VAL A 299 -5.41 11.56 -27.47
N THR A 300 -5.10 11.05 -26.29
CA THR A 300 -5.77 11.45 -25.03
C THR A 300 -5.19 12.76 -24.50
N LEU A 301 -3.87 12.96 -24.58
CA LEU A 301 -3.20 14.18 -24.14
C LEU A 301 -3.70 15.42 -24.90
N ASP A 302 -3.98 15.30 -26.20
CA ASP A 302 -4.51 16.38 -27.02
C ASP A 302 -5.96 16.72 -26.63
N LYS A 303 -6.79 15.72 -26.33
CA LYS A 303 -8.15 15.94 -25.79
C LYS A 303 -8.11 16.70 -24.47
N ILE A 304 -7.27 16.26 -23.51
CA ILE A 304 -7.11 16.91 -22.20
C ILE A 304 -6.68 18.37 -22.36
N SER A 305 -5.66 18.62 -23.19
CA SER A 305 -5.11 19.94 -23.37
C SER A 305 -6.07 20.89 -24.08
N LYS A 306 -6.84 20.38 -25.04
CA LYS A 306 -7.91 21.12 -25.71
C LYS A 306 -9.02 21.47 -24.73
N ASP A 307 -9.54 20.51 -23.99
CA ASP A 307 -10.60 20.71 -22.99
C ASP A 307 -10.16 21.74 -21.94
N PHE A 308 -8.93 21.62 -21.42
CA PHE A 308 -8.37 22.58 -20.47
C PHE A 308 -8.29 23.99 -21.05
N LYS A 309 -7.78 24.15 -22.27
CA LYS A 309 -7.63 25.45 -22.92
C LYS A 309 -8.97 26.14 -23.16
N GLU A 310 -9.98 25.37 -23.56
CA GLU A 310 -11.31 25.89 -23.91
C GLU A 310 -12.16 26.24 -22.68
N ASN A 311 -12.13 25.39 -21.64
CA ASN A 311 -13.08 25.48 -20.54
C ASN A 311 -12.49 26.10 -19.25
N TRP A 312 -11.22 25.85 -18.94
CA TRP A 312 -10.60 26.30 -17.69
C TRP A 312 -10.72 27.81 -17.42
N PRO A 313 -10.54 28.72 -18.41
CA PRO A 313 -10.60 30.15 -18.15
C PRO A 313 -11.97 30.67 -17.69
N THR A 314 -13.05 29.96 -17.98
CA THR A 314 -14.42 30.34 -17.63
C THR A 314 -14.96 29.68 -16.38
N MET A 315 -14.25 28.68 -15.85
CA MET A 315 -14.63 27.95 -14.64
C MET A 315 -14.41 28.77 -13.37
N ASN A 316 -15.35 28.71 -12.43
CA ASN A 316 -15.13 29.16 -11.06
C ASN A 316 -14.27 28.12 -10.28
N ASP A 317 -13.86 28.45 -9.05
CA ASP A 317 -12.95 27.58 -8.25
C ASP A 317 -13.56 26.20 -7.93
N LYS A 318 -14.87 26.12 -7.72
CA LYS A 318 -15.56 24.85 -7.51
C LYS A 318 -15.49 23.98 -8.76
N GLU A 319 -15.78 24.54 -9.93
CA GLU A 319 -15.71 23.83 -11.22
C GLU A 319 -14.29 23.41 -11.55
N LYS A 320 -13.29 24.25 -11.24
CA LYS A 320 -11.86 23.93 -11.40
C LYS A 320 -11.44 22.76 -10.51
N MET A 321 -11.88 22.74 -9.25
CA MET A 321 -11.62 21.65 -8.33
C MET A 321 -12.26 20.36 -8.81
N GLN A 322 -13.51 20.41 -9.28
CA GLN A 322 -14.20 19.26 -9.86
C GLN A 322 -13.49 18.73 -11.11
N TRP A 323 -13.03 19.61 -11.99
CA TRP A 323 -12.28 19.24 -13.18
C TRP A 323 -10.97 18.51 -12.81
N LYS A 324 -10.18 19.06 -11.88
CA LYS A 324 -8.95 18.40 -11.39
C LYS A 324 -9.24 17.06 -10.73
N PHE A 325 -10.29 17.00 -9.90
CA PHE A 325 -10.72 15.75 -9.26
C PHE A 325 -11.06 14.68 -10.31
N GLN A 326 -11.84 15.02 -11.34
CA GLN A 326 -12.18 14.05 -12.39
C GLN A 326 -10.92 13.59 -13.14
N ARG A 327 -10.00 14.50 -13.49
CA ARG A 327 -8.72 14.13 -14.13
C ARG A 327 -7.88 13.21 -13.24
N TYR A 328 -7.80 13.51 -11.96
CA TYR A 328 -7.12 12.70 -10.99
C TYR A 328 -7.70 11.28 -10.91
N MET A 329 -9.01 11.18 -10.71
CA MET A 329 -9.68 9.89 -10.59
C MET A 329 -9.58 9.05 -11.86
N GLN A 330 -9.70 9.67 -13.04
CA GLN A 330 -9.52 8.98 -14.31
C GLN A 330 -8.16 8.32 -14.42
N ASP A 331 -7.09 9.01 -14.07
CA ASP A 331 -5.74 8.48 -14.20
C ASP A 331 -5.38 7.49 -13.08
N TYR A 332 -5.78 7.78 -11.85
CA TYR A 332 -5.55 6.92 -10.70
C TYR A 332 -6.24 5.56 -10.87
N LEU A 333 -7.53 5.55 -11.17
CA LEU A 333 -8.31 4.33 -11.35
C LEU A 333 -7.91 3.54 -12.62
N ALA A 334 -7.47 4.22 -13.66
CA ALA A 334 -6.91 3.56 -14.85
C ALA A 334 -5.63 2.75 -14.52
N THR A 335 -4.78 3.27 -13.62
CA THR A 335 -3.59 2.51 -13.18
C THR A 335 -3.97 1.33 -12.30
N ILE A 336 -5.01 1.43 -11.47
CA ILE A 336 -5.56 0.33 -10.67
C ILE A 336 -6.15 -0.75 -11.55
N SER A 337 -6.91 -0.39 -12.60
CA SER A 337 -7.44 -1.37 -13.56
C SER A 337 -6.33 -2.23 -14.17
N SER A 338 -5.16 -1.64 -14.44
CA SER A 338 -3.99 -2.39 -14.90
C SER A 338 -3.41 -3.31 -13.81
N VAL A 339 -3.47 -2.90 -12.54
CA VAL A 339 -3.05 -3.76 -11.42
C VAL A 339 -3.98 -4.95 -11.29
N ASP A 340 -5.29 -4.73 -11.33
CA ASP A 340 -6.29 -5.79 -11.23
C ASP A 340 -6.12 -6.83 -12.34
N ASP A 341 -6.01 -6.40 -13.60
CA ASP A 341 -5.76 -7.30 -14.73
C ASP A 341 -4.51 -8.17 -14.51
N ASN A 342 -3.45 -7.58 -13.97
CA ASN A 342 -2.18 -8.25 -13.76
C ASN A 342 -2.15 -9.16 -12.53
N VAL A 343 -2.85 -8.81 -11.46
CA VAL A 343 -3.10 -9.72 -10.32
C VAL A 343 -3.87 -10.95 -10.81
N GLY A 344 -4.87 -10.76 -11.66
CA GLY A 344 -5.61 -11.86 -12.28
C GLY A 344 -4.71 -12.84 -13.01
N ARG A 345 -3.77 -12.35 -13.81
CA ARG A 345 -2.80 -13.20 -14.54
C ARG A 345 -1.97 -14.10 -13.61
N VAL A 346 -1.55 -13.57 -12.45
CA VAL A 346 -0.77 -14.34 -11.48
C VAL A 346 -1.65 -15.35 -10.75
N LEU A 347 -2.86 -14.98 -10.33
CA LEU A 347 -3.81 -15.90 -9.70
C LEU A 347 -4.20 -17.05 -10.66
N ASP A 348 -4.48 -16.75 -11.92
CA ASP A 348 -4.78 -17.75 -12.95
C ASP A 348 -3.61 -18.72 -13.18
N TYR A 349 -2.37 -18.23 -13.07
CA TYR A 349 -1.19 -19.10 -13.14
C TYR A 349 -1.12 -20.04 -11.92
N LEU A 350 -1.37 -19.54 -10.70
CA LEU A 350 -1.39 -20.39 -9.50
C LEU A 350 -2.45 -21.49 -9.62
N ASP A 351 -3.68 -21.12 -10.00
CA ASP A 351 -4.80 -22.07 -10.18
C ASP A 351 -4.46 -23.13 -11.25
N LYS A 352 -3.98 -22.70 -12.41
CA LYS A 352 -3.63 -23.60 -13.52
C LYS A 352 -2.53 -24.60 -13.17
N THR A 353 -1.61 -24.21 -12.30
CA THR A 353 -0.46 -25.06 -11.92
C THR A 353 -0.68 -25.83 -10.62
N GLY A 354 -1.81 -25.62 -9.93
CA GLY A 354 -2.11 -26.21 -8.63
C GLY A 354 -1.26 -25.67 -7.48
N LEU A 355 -0.53 -24.55 -7.70
CA LEU A 355 0.24 -23.89 -6.66
C LEU A 355 -0.68 -23.20 -5.63
N ASP A 356 -1.87 -22.78 -6.05
CA ASP A 356 -2.88 -22.16 -5.20
C ASP A 356 -3.24 -23.04 -3.99
N GLU A 357 -3.26 -24.38 -4.12
CA GLU A 357 -3.61 -25.31 -3.03
C GLU A 357 -2.76 -25.15 -1.78
N ASN A 358 -1.50 -24.67 -1.91
CA ASN A 358 -0.55 -24.52 -0.80
C ASN A 358 0.18 -23.16 -0.85
N THR A 359 -0.50 -22.11 -1.28
CA THR A 359 0.03 -20.75 -1.31
C THR A 359 -0.85 -19.82 -0.50
N ILE A 360 -0.23 -19.11 0.45
CA ILE A 360 -0.85 -17.95 1.10
C ILE A 360 -0.71 -16.78 0.13
N VAL A 361 -1.83 -16.21 -0.29
CA VAL A 361 -1.87 -15.01 -1.12
C VAL A 361 -2.35 -13.84 -0.29
N VAL A 362 -1.54 -12.79 -0.22
CA VAL A 362 -1.86 -11.55 0.50
C VAL A 362 -1.95 -10.41 -0.50
N TYR A 363 -2.98 -9.60 -0.41
CA TYR A 363 -3.06 -8.31 -1.09
C TYR A 363 -3.16 -7.18 -0.08
N THR A 364 -2.31 -6.16 -0.24
CA THR A 364 -2.32 -4.95 0.59
C THR A 364 -1.78 -3.75 -0.19
N SER A 365 -1.81 -2.58 0.44
CA SER A 365 -1.07 -1.38 0.04
C SER A 365 -0.07 -0.99 1.13
N ASP A 366 0.95 -0.23 0.78
CA ASP A 366 1.89 0.32 1.77
C ASP A 366 1.26 1.39 2.67
N GLN A 367 0.19 2.05 2.25
CA GLN A 367 -0.70 2.90 3.05
C GLN A 367 -2.00 3.20 2.28
N GLY A 368 -2.92 3.92 2.93
CA GLY A 368 -4.09 4.50 2.28
C GLY A 368 -3.76 5.72 1.43
N PHE A 369 -4.78 6.33 0.83
CA PHE A 369 -4.62 7.48 -0.05
C PHE A 369 -5.91 8.29 -0.13
N TYR A 370 -5.83 9.64 -0.13
CA TYR A 370 -7.00 10.50 -0.30
C TYR A 370 -7.47 10.53 -1.75
N LEU A 371 -8.72 10.20 -1.97
CA LEU A 371 -9.38 10.23 -3.28
C LEU A 371 -10.33 11.42 -3.40
N GLY A 372 -9.88 12.59 -2.92
CA GLY A 372 -10.65 13.83 -2.89
C GLY A 372 -11.32 14.10 -1.55
N GLU A 373 -11.31 13.17 -0.61
CA GLU A 373 -11.78 13.43 0.75
C GLU A 373 -10.99 14.60 1.34
N HIS A 374 -11.65 15.46 2.08
CA HIS A 374 -11.11 16.72 2.61
C HIS A 374 -10.57 17.68 1.54
N GLY A 375 -10.94 17.49 0.28
CA GLY A 375 -10.38 18.22 -0.84
C GLY A 375 -8.93 17.87 -1.16
N TRP A 376 -8.41 16.75 -0.63
CA TRP A 376 -7.00 16.37 -0.71
C TRP A 376 -6.72 15.26 -1.72
N PHE A 377 -5.45 15.16 -2.05
CA PHE A 377 -4.77 14.02 -2.68
C PHE A 377 -3.50 13.71 -1.88
N ASP A 378 -2.82 12.59 -2.18
CA ASP A 378 -1.67 12.08 -1.42
C ASP A 378 -2.10 11.34 -0.11
N LYS A 379 -1.27 11.30 0.93
CA LYS A 379 -1.41 10.54 2.18
C LYS A 379 -0.81 11.33 3.35
N ARG A 380 -0.18 10.70 4.35
CA ARG A 380 0.66 11.23 5.44
C ARG A 380 -0.03 11.39 6.78
N PHE A 381 -1.24 11.93 6.83
CA PHE A 381 -1.95 12.08 8.08
C PHE A 381 -2.52 10.76 8.61
N ILE A 382 -2.79 10.74 9.91
CA ILE A 382 -3.44 9.61 10.61
C ILE A 382 -4.94 9.47 10.27
N TYR A 383 -5.53 10.37 9.48
CA TYR A 383 -6.95 10.27 9.09
C TYR A 383 -7.21 9.00 8.28
N ASP A 384 -8.41 8.45 8.38
CA ASP A 384 -8.73 7.09 7.93
C ASP A 384 -8.34 6.81 6.47
N GLU A 385 -8.52 7.75 5.56
CA GLU A 385 -8.20 7.57 4.15
C GLU A 385 -6.70 7.33 3.88
N SER A 386 -5.84 7.92 4.71
CA SER A 386 -4.38 7.74 4.65
C SER A 386 -3.89 6.62 5.56
N PHE A 387 -4.52 6.46 6.71
CA PHE A 387 -4.14 5.54 7.76
C PHE A 387 -4.55 4.09 7.48
N LYS A 388 -5.77 3.88 6.98
CA LYS A 388 -6.28 2.56 6.63
C LYS A 388 -5.63 2.05 5.34
N THR A 389 -5.34 0.76 5.31
CA THR A 389 -4.82 0.07 4.12
C THR A 389 -5.70 -1.14 3.81
N PRO A 390 -5.87 -1.53 2.54
CA PRO A 390 -6.54 -2.78 2.24
C PRO A 390 -5.71 -3.96 2.78
N LEU A 391 -6.39 -4.97 3.28
CA LEU A 391 -5.77 -6.25 3.63
C LEU A 391 -6.74 -7.39 3.33
N MET A 392 -6.33 -8.26 2.43
CA MET A 392 -7.04 -9.49 2.07
C MET A 392 -6.04 -10.65 2.10
N ILE A 393 -6.41 -11.76 2.70
CA ILE A 393 -5.55 -12.94 2.84
C ILE A 393 -6.33 -14.18 2.46
N LYS A 394 -5.85 -14.90 1.43
CA LYS A 394 -6.31 -16.23 1.05
C LYS A 394 -5.30 -17.26 1.58
N TRP A 395 -5.77 -18.23 2.33
CA TRP A 395 -4.99 -19.39 2.76
C TRP A 395 -5.85 -20.64 2.68
N PRO A 396 -5.72 -21.42 1.62
CA PRO A 396 -6.55 -22.59 1.38
C PRO A 396 -6.50 -23.59 2.55
N ASN A 397 -7.64 -24.15 2.90
CA ASN A 397 -7.83 -25.10 3.99
C ASN A 397 -7.54 -24.56 5.41
N LYS A 398 -7.18 -23.29 5.57
CA LYS A 398 -6.97 -22.63 6.87
C LYS A 398 -7.96 -21.50 7.10
N ILE A 399 -8.19 -20.65 6.11
CA ILE A 399 -9.16 -19.57 6.18
C ILE A 399 -10.46 -20.02 5.53
N LYS A 400 -11.58 -19.75 6.20
CA LYS A 400 -12.90 -19.94 5.60
C LYS A 400 -13.13 -18.86 4.54
N ALA A 401 -13.35 -19.28 3.30
CA ALA A 401 -13.56 -18.37 2.16
C ALA A 401 -14.75 -17.41 2.36
N GLY A 402 -14.59 -16.18 1.91
CA GLY A 402 -15.61 -15.13 1.95
C GLY A 402 -15.93 -14.63 3.35
N THR A 403 -14.96 -14.70 4.29
CA THR A 403 -15.13 -14.14 5.63
C THR A 403 -14.55 -12.73 5.74
N THR A 404 -15.04 -11.97 6.71
CA THR A 404 -14.54 -10.64 7.06
C THR A 404 -14.06 -10.62 8.51
N ASN A 405 -13.21 -9.66 8.83
CA ASN A 405 -12.68 -9.44 10.17
C ASN A 405 -12.65 -7.93 10.49
N ASP A 406 -13.19 -7.56 11.66
CA ASP A 406 -13.31 -6.17 12.13
C ASP A 406 -12.29 -5.81 13.24
N GLU A 407 -11.35 -6.71 13.52
CA GLU A 407 -10.33 -6.44 14.53
C GLU A 407 -9.27 -5.44 14.04
N MET A 408 -8.72 -4.70 14.99
CA MET A 408 -7.66 -3.72 14.72
C MET A 408 -6.35 -4.43 14.44
N VAL A 409 -5.86 -4.33 13.20
CA VAL A 409 -4.60 -4.93 12.76
C VAL A 409 -3.72 -3.89 12.05
N GLN A 410 -2.41 -4.10 12.04
CA GLN A 410 -1.47 -3.16 11.43
C GLN A 410 -0.48 -3.86 10.51
N ASN A 411 0.12 -3.10 9.57
CA ASN A 411 1.23 -3.57 8.75
C ASN A 411 2.44 -4.08 9.56
N LEU A 412 2.51 -3.74 10.83
CA LEU A 412 3.48 -4.22 11.82
C LEU A 412 3.38 -5.74 12.07
N ASP A 413 2.19 -6.31 11.86
CA ASP A 413 1.83 -7.70 12.18
C ASP A 413 2.21 -8.70 11.06
N PHE A 414 2.53 -8.21 9.87
CA PHE A 414 2.68 -9.06 8.70
C PHE A 414 3.89 -9.99 8.81
N ALA A 415 5.05 -9.46 9.26
CA ALA A 415 6.26 -10.28 9.39
C ALA A 415 6.04 -11.47 10.30
N GLN A 416 5.51 -11.27 11.50
CA GLN A 416 5.26 -12.32 12.47
C GLN A 416 4.23 -13.33 11.96
N THR A 417 3.19 -12.86 11.28
CA THR A 417 2.16 -13.71 10.68
C THR A 417 2.76 -14.67 9.64
N PHE A 418 3.60 -14.15 8.74
CA PHE A 418 4.23 -14.98 7.71
C PHE A 418 5.25 -15.96 8.29
N LEU A 419 6.03 -15.53 9.28
CA LEU A 419 6.99 -16.39 9.97
C LEU A 419 6.28 -17.53 10.70
N GLU A 420 5.23 -17.25 11.47
CA GLU A 420 4.45 -18.27 12.16
C GLU A 420 3.78 -19.24 11.17
N ALA A 421 3.18 -18.74 10.08
CA ALA A 421 2.60 -19.58 9.05
C ALA A 421 3.62 -20.55 8.41
N ALA A 422 4.88 -20.14 8.35
CA ALA A 422 5.99 -20.92 7.82
C ALA A 422 6.70 -21.76 8.90
N MET A 423 6.26 -21.74 10.16
CA MET A 423 6.90 -22.38 11.32
C MET A 423 8.36 -21.89 11.52
N ILE A 424 8.56 -20.59 11.39
CA ILE A 424 9.84 -19.90 11.61
C ILE A 424 9.69 -19.01 12.83
N ASP A 425 10.63 -19.12 13.78
CA ASP A 425 10.62 -18.29 14.97
C ASP A 425 10.86 -16.81 14.64
N ALA A 426 9.96 -15.95 15.10
CA ALA A 426 10.12 -14.50 14.95
C ALA A 426 11.15 -13.95 15.97
N PRO A 427 12.04 -13.02 15.58
CA PRO A 427 12.90 -12.29 16.50
C PRO A 427 12.11 -11.60 17.62
N LEU A 428 12.64 -11.64 18.86
CA LEU A 428 11.99 -11.06 20.04
C LEU A 428 11.85 -9.52 20.00
N ASP A 429 12.57 -8.86 19.13
CA ASP A 429 12.52 -7.40 18.97
C ASP A 429 11.51 -6.94 17.90
N MET A 430 10.84 -7.85 17.22
CA MET A 430 9.64 -7.55 16.44
C MET A 430 8.50 -7.15 17.36
N GLN A 431 7.73 -6.13 16.97
CA GLN A 431 6.74 -5.49 17.83
C GLN A 431 5.28 -5.78 17.45
N GLY A 432 5.05 -6.41 16.31
CA GLY A 432 3.73 -6.81 15.87
C GLY A 432 3.24 -8.09 16.54
N GLU A 433 2.03 -8.48 16.21
CA GLU A 433 1.37 -9.69 16.67
C GLU A 433 0.98 -10.55 15.46
N SER A 434 1.05 -11.87 15.58
CA SER A 434 0.65 -12.75 14.48
C SER A 434 -0.86 -12.74 14.28
N LEU A 435 -1.31 -12.60 13.05
CA LEU A 435 -2.73 -12.65 12.67
C LEU A 435 -3.26 -14.10 12.59
N ILE A 436 -2.44 -15.13 12.81
CA ILE A 436 -2.86 -16.53 12.71
C ILE A 436 -4.12 -16.84 13.53
N PRO A 437 -4.27 -16.35 14.77
CA PRO A 437 -5.50 -16.56 15.52
C PRO A 437 -6.75 -16.04 14.80
N LEU A 438 -6.68 -14.84 14.24
CA LEU A 438 -7.80 -14.25 13.47
C LEU A 438 -8.08 -15.04 12.20
N LEU A 439 -7.02 -15.43 11.48
CA LEU A 439 -7.11 -16.16 10.21
C LEU A 439 -7.69 -17.57 10.38
N THR A 440 -7.46 -18.21 11.54
CA THR A 440 -7.92 -19.58 11.83
C THR A 440 -9.19 -19.62 12.66
N GLY A 441 -9.79 -18.47 12.98
CA GLY A 441 -11.07 -18.38 13.71
C GLY A 441 -10.95 -18.49 15.23
N ASN A 442 -9.74 -18.42 15.79
CA ASN A 442 -9.49 -18.38 17.23
C ASN A 442 -9.41 -16.92 17.72
N THR A 443 -10.47 -16.16 17.48
CA THR A 443 -10.50 -14.72 17.73
C THR A 443 -10.54 -14.36 19.23
N GLU A 444 -10.90 -15.29 20.10
CA GLU A 444 -11.02 -15.07 21.56
C GLU A 444 -9.69 -14.71 22.23
N ILE A 445 -8.56 -15.05 21.62
CA ILE A 445 -7.24 -14.71 22.15
C ILE A 445 -6.67 -13.40 21.61
N TRP A 446 -7.39 -12.74 20.71
CA TRP A 446 -7.01 -11.42 20.19
C TRP A 446 -7.58 -10.32 21.09
N ASP A 447 -6.70 -9.57 21.74
CA ASP A 447 -7.05 -8.59 22.76
C ASP A 447 -6.67 -7.14 22.40
N ARG A 448 -6.21 -6.91 21.16
CA ARG A 448 -5.84 -5.56 20.73
C ARG A 448 -7.06 -4.66 20.54
N GLU A 449 -7.25 -3.68 21.41
CA GLU A 449 -8.33 -2.70 21.35
C GLU A 449 -7.95 -1.42 20.61
N ALA A 450 -6.65 -1.10 20.54
CA ALA A 450 -6.15 0.13 19.93
C ALA A 450 -4.81 -0.08 19.22
N VAL A 451 -4.46 0.85 18.33
CA VAL A 451 -3.22 0.84 17.57
C VAL A 451 -2.50 2.19 17.67
N TYR A 452 -1.17 2.14 17.55
CA TYR A 452 -0.28 3.29 17.62
C TYR A 452 0.16 3.71 16.22
N TYR A 453 0.26 5.03 15.99
CA TYR A 453 0.71 5.64 14.74
C TYR A 453 1.72 6.75 15.02
N HIS A 454 2.74 6.92 14.14
CA HIS A 454 3.68 8.03 14.23
C HIS A 454 4.24 8.44 12.86
N TYR A 455 4.10 9.73 12.50
CA TYR A 455 4.58 10.36 11.28
C TYR A 455 5.67 11.38 11.60
N TYR A 456 6.81 11.32 10.88
CA TYR A 456 8.03 12.10 11.21
C TYR A 456 8.47 13.08 10.12
N GLU A 457 8.04 12.90 8.86
CA GLU A 457 8.59 13.61 7.70
C GLU A 457 8.05 15.05 7.59
N TYR A 458 8.60 15.96 8.40
CA TYR A 458 8.31 17.39 8.36
C TYR A 458 9.53 18.19 8.83
N PRO A 459 9.87 19.36 8.20
CA PRO A 459 9.23 19.94 7.00
C PRO A 459 9.65 19.17 5.71
N SER A 460 8.69 18.85 4.86
CA SER A 460 8.92 18.08 3.63
C SER A 460 7.76 18.29 2.64
N VAL A 461 7.72 17.46 1.60
CA VAL A 461 6.66 17.46 0.59
C VAL A 461 5.28 17.48 1.25
N HIS A 462 4.40 18.35 0.77
CA HIS A 462 3.02 18.56 1.25
C HIS A 462 2.88 19.17 2.66
N MET A 463 3.96 19.51 3.32
CA MET A 463 3.98 20.21 4.63
C MET A 463 3.07 19.58 5.70
N ALA A 464 2.88 18.24 5.64
CA ALA A 464 2.16 17.50 6.65
C ALA A 464 2.94 17.52 7.97
N LYS A 465 2.33 18.03 9.03
CA LYS A 465 2.96 18.22 10.35
C LYS A 465 3.34 16.88 11.00
N ARG A 466 4.41 16.86 11.82
CA ARG A 466 4.76 15.71 12.66
C ARG A 466 3.63 15.43 13.64
N HIS A 467 3.26 14.19 13.78
CA HIS A 467 2.22 13.79 14.74
C HIS A 467 2.31 12.31 15.09
N TYR A 468 1.82 12.00 16.26
CA TYR A 468 1.56 10.63 16.69
C TYR A 468 0.16 10.53 17.30
N GLY A 469 -0.35 9.32 17.42
CA GLY A 469 -1.68 9.14 17.98
C GLY A 469 -2.02 7.71 18.30
N ILE A 470 -3.17 7.56 18.96
CA ILE A 470 -3.83 6.30 19.26
C ILE A 470 -5.17 6.26 18.52
N VAL A 471 -5.48 5.11 17.97
CA VAL A 471 -6.74 4.85 17.29
C VAL A 471 -7.36 3.59 17.85
N ASN A 472 -8.61 3.68 18.30
CA ASN A 472 -9.45 2.53 18.62
C ASN A 472 -10.70 2.51 17.71
N LYS A 473 -11.64 1.59 17.95
CA LYS A 473 -12.86 1.47 17.12
C LYS A 473 -13.77 2.70 17.21
N GLU A 474 -13.74 3.46 18.29
CA GLU A 474 -14.64 4.58 18.58
C GLU A 474 -14.00 5.94 18.40
N PHE A 475 -12.73 6.07 18.77
CA PHE A 475 -12.03 7.35 18.82
C PHE A 475 -10.65 7.32 18.16
N LYS A 476 -10.21 8.51 17.80
CA LYS A 476 -8.84 8.79 17.33
C LYS A 476 -8.32 10.02 18.04
N LEU A 477 -7.26 9.87 18.87
CA LEU A 477 -6.56 10.97 19.53
C LEU A 477 -5.22 11.19 18.84
N VAL A 478 -4.95 12.45 18.47
CA VAL A 478 -3.75 12.85 17.71
C VAL A 478 -3.05 13.99 18.41
N HIS A 479 -1.73 13.91 18.55
CA HIS A 479 -0.87 15.00 18.99
C HIS A 479 0.03 15.47 17.85
N PHE A 480 -0.15 16.69 17.40
CA PHE A 480 0.77 17.38 16.50
C PHE A 480 1.84 18.09 17.32
N TYR A 481 3.10 17.80 17.06
CA TYR A 481 4.24 18.27 17.85
C TYR A 481 5.34 18.90 17.00
N TYR A 482 6.34 19.50 17.58
CA TYR A 482 7.51 20.15 17.02
C TYR A 482 7.31 21.64 16.72
N ASP A 483 6.68 22.04 15.62
CA ASP A 483 6.45 23.45 15.25
C ASP A 483 5.06 23.96 15.67
N ILE A 484 4.17 23.05 16.00
CA ILE A 484 2.89 23.31 16.64
C ILE A 484 2.74 22.34 17.82
N ASP A 485 1.91 22.70 18.80
CA ASP A 485 1.53 21.85 19.93
C ASP A 485 0.00 21.83 19.98
N GLU A 486 -0.60 20.98 19.15
CA GLU A 486 -2.05 20.89 19.01
C GLU A 486 -2.53 19.46 19.16
N TRP A 487 -3.68 19.30 19.82
CA TRP A 487 -4.34 18.03 19.97
C TRP A 487 -5.64 18.00 19.19
N GLU A 488 -5.93 16.84 18.60
CA GLU A 488 -7.21 16.58 17.94
C GLU A 488 -7.80 15.28 18.46
N LEU A 489 -9.11 15.29 18.73
CA LEU A 489 -9.91 14.10 19.03
C LEU A 489 -11.04 13.99 18.02
N TYR A 490 -11.22 12.81 17.45
CA TYR A 490 -12.32 12.49 16.54
C TYR A 490 -13.17 11.36 17.10
N ASP A 491 -14.49 11.58 17.15
CA ASP A 491 -15.51 10.58 17.45
C ASP A 491 -15.87 9.84 16.16
N ARG A 492 -15.22 8.71 15.90
CA ARG A 492 -15.29 7.98 14.61
C ARG A 492 -16.66 7.37 14.35
N LEU A 493 -17.47 7.16 15.40
CA LEU A 493 -18.83 6.64 15.27
C LEU A 493 -19.81 7.71 14.81
N ASN A 494 -19.69 8.94 15.35
CA ASN A 494 -20.61 10.03 15.06
C ASN A 494 -20.08 10.97 13.95
N ASP A 495 -18.75 10.99 13.72
CA ASP A 495 -18.07 11.76 12.69
C ASP A 495 -17.08 10.86 11.90
N PRO A 496 -17.58 9.89 11.13
CA PRO A 496 -16.74 8.92 10.41
C PRO A 496 -15.86 9.55 9.31
N ASN A 497 -16.10 10.82 8.97
CA ASN A 497 -15.26 11.56 8.04
C ASN A 497 -14.25 12.50 8.76
N GLU A 498 -14.15 12.42 10.08
CA GLU A 498 -13.16 13.16 10.88
C GLU A 498 -13.13 14.69 10.58
N MET A 499 -14.32 15.29 10.48
CA MET A 499 -14.51 16.70 10.11
C MET A 499 -14.42 17.64 11.31
N ASN A 500 -14.66 17.14 12.53
CA ASN A 500 -14.83 17.96 13.72
C ASN A 500 -13.88 17.51 14.83
N ASN A 501 -12.88 18.34 15.14
CA ASN A 501 -12.02 18.15 16.29
C ASN A 501 -12.80 18.48 17.57
N VAL A 502 -13.10 17.47 18.38
CA VAL A 502 -13.85 17.59 19.65
C VAL A 502 -12.96 17.57 20.90
N TYR A 503 -11.64 17.67 20.75
CA TYR A 503 -10.67 17.61 21.85
C TYR A 503 -10.98 18.58 23.00
N ASN A 504 -11.45 19.79 22.69
CA ASN A 504 -11.77 20.84 23.68
C ASN A 504 -13.26 20.84 24.09
N ASP A 505 -14.08 19.93 23.59
CA ASP A 505 -15.48 19.82 24.00
C ASP A 505 -15.56 19.14 25.40
N PRO A 506 -16.12 19.81 26.43
CA PRO A 506 -16.24 19.26 27.77
C PRO A 506 -16.94 17.88 27.84
N LYS A 507 -17.77 17.57 26.88
CA LYS A 507 -18.47 16.28 26.78
C LYS A 507 -17.50 15.10 26.64
N TYR A 508 -16.34 15.29 26.01
CA TYR A 508 -15.34 14.26 25.74
C TYR A 508 -14.15 14.29 26.70
N LYS A 509 -14.20 15.09 27.77
CA LYS A 509 -13.07 15.27 28.69
C LYS A 509 -12.54 13.96 29.27
N ASP A 510 -13.43 13.10 29.75
CA ASP A 510 -13.04 11.81 30.35
C ASP A 510 -12.38 10.89 29.32
N GLU A 511 -12.86 10.90 28.07
CA GLU A 511 -12.28 10.11 26.99
C GLU A 511 -10.91 10.66 26.55
N VAL A 512 -10.74 11.99 26.50
CA VAL A 512 -9.43 12.63 26.28
C VAL A 512 -8.41 12.19 27.33
N GLU A 513 -8.78 12.23 28.62
CA GLU A 513 -7.89 11.80 29.71
C GLU A 513 -7.51 10.33 29.57
N LYS A 514 -8.49 9.45 29.35
CA LYS A 514 -8.30 8.01 29.16
C LYS A 514 -7.36 7.71 27.97
N LEU A 515 -7.66 8.25 26.79
CA LEU A 515 -6.86 8.00 25.58
C LEU A 515 -5.45 8.61 25.68
N THR A 516 -5.29 9.72 26.40
CA THR A 516 -3.97 10.31 26.65
C THR A 516 -3.10 9.39 27.50
N ASP A 517 -3.67 8.74 28.52
CA ASP A 517 -2.93 7.79 29.35
C ASP A 517 -2.63 6.49 28.57
N GLU A 518 -3.59 5.95 27.82
CA GLU A 518 -3.36 4.80 26.94
C GLU A 518 -2.28 5.08 25.89
N LEU A 519 -2.26 6.28 25.29
CA LEU A 519 -1.24 6.69 24.33
C LEU A 519 0.16 6.73 24.96
N LYS A 520 0.29 7.21 26.20
CA LYS A 520 1.57 7.18 26.95
C LYS A 520 2.03 5.74 27.17
N GLU A 521 1.13 4.84 27.57
CA GLU A 521 1.44 3.42 27.76
C GLU A 521 1.88 2.77 26.44
N MET A 522 1.21 3.08 25.33
CA MET A 522 1.62 2.57 24.00
C MET A 522 3.00 3.07 23.59
N ARG A 523 3.31 4.36 23.83
CA ARG A 523 4.66 4.88 23.54
C ARG A 523 5.72 4.12 24.34
N ILE A 524 5.46 3.82 25.62
CA ILE A 524 6.36 3.01 26.44
C ILE A 524 6.45 1.56 25.90
N LYS A 525 5.31 0.93 25.59
CA LYS A 525 5.24 -0.45 25.01
C LYS A 525 6.11 -0.55 23.77
N TYR A 526 5.99 0.42 22.87
CA TYR A 526 6.69 0.43 21.59
C TYR A 526 8.07 1.10 21.64
N LYS A 527 8.56 1.48 22.83
CA LYS A 527 9.88 2.11 23.04
C LYS A 527 10.04 3.43 22.28
N ASP A 528 8.97 4.19 22.19
CA ASP A 528 8.97 5.54 21.65
C ASP A 528 9.04 6.57 22.78
N SER A 529 9.65 7.72 22.51
CA SER A 529 9.84 8.75 23.54
C SER A 529 10.06 10.13 22.93
N GLU A 530 9.85 11.16 23.75
CA GLU A 530 10.15 12.55 23.39
C GLU A 530 11.64 12.76 23.06
N GLU A 531 12.54 12.00 23.70
CA GLU A 531 13.97 12.06 23.38
C GLU A 531 14.25 11.58 21.94
N LEU A 532 13.58 10.50 21.50
CA LEU A 532 13.64 10.01 20.13
C LEU A 532 13.01 11.02 19.16
N ASP A 533 11.86 11.59 19.48
CA ASP A 533 11.22 12.63 18.67
C ASP A 533 12.19 13.78 18.39
N ASN A 534 12.86 14.27 19.43
CA ASN A 534 13.85 15.35 19.34
C ASN A 534 15.10 14.93 18.54
N SER A 535 15.51 13.66 18.61
CA SER A 535 16.67 13.15 17.86
C SER A 535 16.44 13.10 16.35
N PHE A 536 15.18 12.97 15.91
CA PHE A 536 14.78 12.93 14.50
C PHE A 536 14.45 14.31 13.92
N ILE A 537 14.59 15.37 14.69
CA ILE A 537 14.45 16.74 14.17
C ILE A 537 15.69 17.06 13.34
N TYR A 538 15.48 17.39 12.07
CA TYR A 538 16.58 17.84 11.21
C TYR A 538 17.19 19.12 11.78
N LYS A 539 18.44 19.06 12.18
CA LYS A 539 19.22 20.27 12.49
C LYS A 539 19.55 20.93 11.16
N ASN A 540 18.86 22.04 10.86
CA ASN A 540 19.14 22.88 9.68
C ASN A 540 20.56 23.44 9.74
#